data_a0e3434c2675a5b4a75dc1349f29aceb
#
_entry.id   a0e3434c2675a5b4a75dc1349f29aceb
#
_cell.length_a   1.000
_cell.length_b   1.000
_cell.length_c   1.000
_cell.angle_alpha   90.00
_cell.angle_beta   90.00
_cell.angle_gamma   90.00
#
_symmetry.space_group_name_H-M   'P 1'
#
loop_
_entity.id
_entity.type
_entity.pdbx_description
1 polymer ?
#
loop_
_entity_poly.entity_id
_entity_poly.type
_entity_poly.pdbx_seq_one_letter_code
_entity_poly.pdbx_strand_id
1 'polypeptide(L)'
;MRIASCELAGRTGHEAGRQLLARLYREETGEDLPGILTTDRGKPYFPDSPWHFSISHTPRHAFCVLSRNNVAIDGEELDRNIRLKLADKILSASEKAQFDVAKNRERALLTFWVLKEAAAKLSGEGLRGYPNHTHFSLEDPRVTEMDGCLVAVMEE
;
A
#
# COMPACT_ATOMS: atom_id res chain seq x y z
N MET A 1 13.98 5.32 -4.75
CA MET A 1 12.79 5.07 -3.92
C MET A 1 13.15 5.10 -2.44
N ARG A 2 12.32 5.76 -1.61
CA ARG A 2 12.43 5.83 -0.14
C ARG A 2 11.15 5.36 0.49
N ILE A 3 11.25 4.55 1.54
CA ILE A 3 10.09 4.02 2.28
C ILE A 3 10.29 4.36 3.75
N ALA A 4 9.21 4.73 4.42
CA ALA A 4 9.20 4.97 5.85
C ALA A 4 7.89 4.52 6.49
N SER A 5 7.96 4.19 7.75
CA SER A 5 6.83 3.85 8.61
C SER A 5 6.93 4.56 9.96
N CYS A 6 5.82 4.65 10.66
CA CYS A 6 5.78 5.07 12.06
C CYS A 6 4.51 4.56 12.74
N GLU A 7 4.54 4.46 14.05
CA GLU A 7 3.33 4.33 14.86
C GLU A 7 2.49 5.60 14.82
N LEU A 8 1.17 5.48 14.90
CA LEU A 8 0.28 6.64 14.92
C LEU A 8 0.48 7.50 16.17
N ALA A 9 0.73 6.88 17.33
CA ALA A 9 1.02 7.57 18.59
C ALA A 9 0.03 8.71 18.91
N GLY A 10 -1.27 8.43 18.82
CA GLY A 10 -2.34 9.39 19.08
C GLY A 10 -2.73 10.30 17.91
N ARG A 11 -2.00 10.24 16.78
CA ARG A 11 -2.35 10.95 15.53
C ARG A 11 -3.35 10.12 14.72
N THR A 12 -4.04 10.77 13.79
CA THR A 12 -4.76 10.06 12.72
C THR A 12 -3.77 9.46 11.72
N GLY A 13 -4.20 8.43 10.98
CA GLY A 13 -3.40 7.86 9.90
C GLY A 13 -3.04 8.90 8.83
N HIS A 14 -3.94 9.82 8.55
CA HIS A 14 -3.71 10.92 7.62
C HIS A 14 -2.60 11.87 8.12
N GLU A 15 -2.65 12.31 9.37
CA GLU A 15 -1.63 13.17 9.97
C GLU A 15 -0.25 12.50 9.97
N ALA A 16 -0.19 11.26 10.46
CA ALA A 16 1.05 10.50 10.52
C ALA A 16 1.66 10.28 9.11
N GLY A 17 0.84 9.88 8.15
CA GLY A 17 1.27 9.67 6.76
C GLY A 17 1.78 10.96 6.12
N ARG A 18 1.14 12.10 6.34
CA ARG A 18 1.59 13.41 5.85
C ARG A 18 2.89 13.87 6.49
N GLN A 19 3.10 13.60 7.78
CA GLN A 19 4.36 13.90 8.46
C GLN A 19 5.51 13.02 7.93
N LEU A 20 5.25 11.72 7.66
CA LEU A 20 6.21 10.86 7.00
C LEU A 20 6.62 11.39 5.62
N LEU A 21 5.63 11.78 4.81
CA LEU A 21 5.86 12.33 3.48
C LEU A 21 6.70 13.61 3.54
N ALA A 22 6.37 14.54 4.44
CA ALA A 22 7.12 15.79 4.61
C ALA A 22 8.58 15.53 5.01
N ARG A 23 8.80 14.56 5.92
CA ARG A 23 10.16 14.14 6.30
C ARG A 23 10.93 13.56 5.13
N LEU A 24 10.37 12.57 4.42
CA LEU A 24 11.05 11.95 3.28
C LEU A 24 11.35 12.94 2.17
N TYR A 25 10.40 13.84 1.87
CA TYR A 25 10.61 14.86 0.85
C TYR A 25 11.76 15.80 1.20
N ARG A 26 11.80 16.30 2.45
CA ARG A 26 12.88 17.17 2.92
C ARG A 26 14.23 16.45 2.95
N GLU A 27 14.29 15.19 3.35
CA GLU A 27 15.52 14.38 3.35
C GLU A 27 16.08 14.18 1.94
N GLU A 28 15.21 14.07 0.92
CA GLU A 28 15.63 13.85 -0.47
C GLU A 28 15.92 15.14 -1.24
N THR A 29 15.23 16.22 -0.94
CA THR A 29 15.29 17.45 -1.74
C THR A 29 15.93 18.63 -1.00
N GLY A 30 15.94 18.62 0.32
CA GLY A 30 16.30 19.76 1.16
C GLY A 30 15.18 20.82 1.25
N GLU A 31 14.04 20.61 0.59
CA GLU A 31 12.94 21.55 0.48
C GLU A 31 11.74 21.14 1.33
N ASP A 32 10.85 22.09 1.57
CA ASP A 32 9.56 21.83 2.20
C ASP A 32 8.61 21.12 1.22
N LEU A 33 7.63 20.42 1.78
CA LEU A 33 6.65 19.66 1.01
C LEU A 33 5.87 20.61 0.08
N PRO A 34 5.80 20.33 -1.24
CA PRO A 34 5.04 21.14 -2.17
C PRO A 34 3.52 20.96 -1.96
N GLY A 35 2.74 21.78 -2.65
CA GLY A 35 1.29 21.63 -2.70
C GLY A 35 0.89 20.25 -3.22
N ILE A 36 -0.16 19.68 -2.63
CA ILE A 36 -0.69 18.38 -3.04
C ILE A 36 -2.08 18.59 -3.61
N LEU A 37 -2.30 18.07 -4.81
CA LEU A 37 -3.60 17.98 -5.44
C LEU A 37 -4.08 16.53 -5.46
N THR A 38 -5.33 16.31 -5.81
CA THR A 38 -5.92 14.98 -5.99
C THR A 38 -6.49 14.86 -7.39
N THR A 39 -6.31 13.69 -8.01
CA THR A 39 -6.98 13.36 -9.27
C THR A 39 -8.50 13.23 -9.07
N ASP A 40 -9.28 13.20 -10.14
CA ASP A 40 -10.73 12.97 -10.10
C ASP A 40 -11.11 11.66 -9.39
N ARG A 41 -10.18 10.70 -9.34
CA ARG A 41 -10.35 9.42 -8.64
C ARG A 41 -9.76 9.39 -7.23
N GLY A 42 -9.29 10.54 -6.73
CA GLY A 42 -8.84 10.70 -5.35
C GLY A 42 -7.37 10.35 -5.09
N LYS A 43 -6.57 10.03 -6.12
CA LYS A 43 -5.13 9.79 -5.94
C LYS A 43 -4.41 11.12 -5.70
N PRO A 44 -3.70 11.29 -4.56
CA PRO A 44 -2.95 12.51 -4.31
C PRO A 44 -1.65 12.54 -5.13
N TYR A 45 -1.23 13.74 -5.56
CA TYR A 45 -0.02 13.94 -6.35
C TYR A 45 0.56 15.35 -6.18
N PHE A 46 1.81 15.53 -6.58
CA PHE A 46 2.46 16.82 -6.67
C PHE A 46 2.33 17.37 -8.10
N PRO A 47 1.68 18.52 -8.33
CA PRO A 47 1.47 19.04 -9.69
C PRO A 47 2.75 19.52 -10.37
N ASP A 48 3.71 20.05 -9.60
CA ASP A 48 4.91 20.71 -10.12
C ASP A 48 6.21 20.06 -9.62
N SER A 49 6.19 18.75 -9.33
CA SER A 49 7.35 18.03 -8.84
C SER A 49 7.55 16.73 -9.63
N PRO A 50 8.80 16.36 -9.90
CA PRO A 50 9.11 15.07 -10.51
C PRO A 50 9.04 13.88 -9.54
N TRP A 51 8.58 14.13 -8.31
CA TRP A 51 8.43 13.11 -7.28
C TRP A 51 7.00 12.61 -7.23
N HIS A 52 6.89 11.29 -7.02
CA HIS A 52 5.65 10.58 -6.79
C HIS A 52 5.65 10.01 -5.37
N PHE A 53 4.48 9.87 -4.79
CA PHE A 53 4.34 9.29 -3.45
C PHE A 53 3.05 8.49 -3.30
N SER A 54 3.05 7.66 -2.30
CA SER A 54 1.84 6.97 -1.83
C SER A 54 1.88 6.83 -0.31
N ILE A 55 0.72 6.87 0.31
CA ILE A 55 0.54 6.73 1.75
C ILE A 55 -0.47 5.61 2.00
N SER A 56 -0.20 4.79 3.01
CA SER A 56 -1.13 3.84 3.58
C SER A 56 -1.12 3.96 5.11
N HIS A 57 -2.20 3.59 5.77
CA HIS A 57 -2.23 3.51 7.21
C HIS A 57 -3.16 2.39 7.69
N THR A 58 -2.81 1.86 8.83
CA THR A 58 -3.57 0.89 9.61
C THR A 58 -4.12 1.57 10.87
N PRO A 59 -4.84 0.88 11.74
CA PRO A 59 -5.23 1.45 13.04
C PRO A 59 -4.06 1.88 13.93
N ARG A 60 -2.85 1.32 13.73
CA ARG A 60 -1.68 1.57 14.60
C ARG A 60 -0.48 2.21 13.88
N HIS A 61 -0.36 2.05 12.56
CA HIS A 61 0.80 2.47 11.79
C HIS A 61 0.45 3.29 10.56
N ALA A 62 1.38 4.11 10.11
CA ALA A 62 1.35 4.76 8.82
C ALA A 62 2.61 4.41 8.02
N PHE A 63 2.45 4.36 6.70
CA PHE A 63 3.49 4.04 5.72
C PHE A 63 3.50 5.10 4.64
N CYS A 64 4.68 5.44 4.16
CA CYS A 64 4.86 6.36 3.05
C CYS A 64 5.97 5.87 2.14
N VAL A 65 5.77 5.99 0.85
CA VAL A 65 6.81 5.79 -0.17
C VAL A 65 6.95 7.04 -1.03
N LEU A 66 8.18 7.39 -1.36
CA LEU A 66 8.56 8.51 -2.23
C LEU A 66 9.50 8.00 -3.32
N SER A 67 9.23 8.31 -4.58
CA SER A 67 10.06 7.91 -5.72
C SER A 67 10.03 8.93 -6.85
N ARG A 68 10.96 8.80 -7.80
CA ARG A 68 10.94 9.52 -9.10
C ARG A 68 10.01 8.84 -10.11
N ASN A 69 9.66 7.59 -9.88
CA ASN A 69 8.73 6.81 -10.69
C ASN A 69 7.34 6.80 -10.04
N ASN A 70 6.32 6.47 -10.81
CA ASN A 70 4.99 6.22 -10.26
C ASN A 70 5.05 5.09 -9.23
N VAL A 71 4.53 5.30 -8.03
CA VAL A 71 4.74 4.39 -6.91
C VAL A 71 3.46 4.28 -6.06
N ALA A 72 3.29 3.10 -5.46
CA ALA A 72 2.21 2.86 -4.50
C ALA A 72 2.68 1.99 -3.34
N ILE A 73 2.05 2.19 -2.18
CA ILE A 73 2.26 1.40 -0.96
C ILE A 73 0.91 1.04 -0.35
N ASP A 74 0.81 -0.19 0.13
CA ASP A 74 -0.28 -0.61 1.01
C ASP A 74 0.25 -1.45 2.16
N GLY A 75 -0.33 -1.27 3.34
CA GLY A 75 0.08 -1.97 4.55
C GLY A 75 -1.11 -2.40 5.39
N GLU A 76 -1.01 -3.61 5.97
CA GLU A 76 -2.02 -4.18 6.85
C GLU A 76 -1.38 -4.85 8.06
N GLU A 77 -1.99 -4.70 9.22
CA GLU A 77 -1.56 -5.38 10.44
C GLU A 77 -1.58 -6.89 10.26
N LEU A 78 -0.51 -7.58 10.68
CA LEU A 78 -0.44 -9.05 10.64
C LEU A 78 -1.51 -9.73 11.50
N ASP A 79 -1.96 -9.08 12.57
CA ASP A 79 -3.01 -9.54 13.46
C ASP A 79 -4.42 -9.07 13.07
N ARG A 80 -4.57 -8.45 11.87
CA ARG A 80 -5.87 -8.08 11.35
C ARG A 80 -6.77 -9.30 11.20
N ASN A 81 -7.96 -9.23 11.79
CA ASN A 81 -8.98 -10.25 11.58
C ASN A 81 -9.62 -10.09 10.20
N ILE A 82 -9.06 -10.77 9.19
CA ILE A 82 -9.58 -10.77 7.83
C ILE A 82 -10.58 -11.91 7.64
N ARG A 83 -11.74 -11.60 7.05
CA ARG A 83 -12.76 -12.60 6.77
C ARG A 83 -12.35 -13.48 5.58
N LEU A 84 -12.11 -14.77 5.77
CA LEU A 84 -11.68 -15.70 4.72
C LEU A 84 -12.65 -15.78 3.53
N LYS A 85 -13.95 -15.55 3.74
CA LYS A 85 -14.96 -15.46 2.66
C LYS A 85 -14.66 -14.36 1.63
N LEU A 86 -13.84 -13.38 1.99
CA LEU A 86 -13.41 -12.34 1.05
C LEU A 86 -12.59 -12.94 -0.11
N ALA A 87 -11.91 -14.05 0.11
CA ALA A 87 -11.13 -14.74 -0.93
C ALA A 87 -11.96 -15.04 -2.18
N ASP A 88 -13.21 -15.48 -2.03
CA ASP A 88 -14.08 -15.81 -3.17
C ASP A 88 -14.46 -14.57 -4.01
N LYS A 89 -14.34 -13.38 -3.45
CA LYS A 89 -14.67 -12.12 -4.13
C LYS A 89 -13.47 -11.46 -4.80
N ILE A 90 -12.28 -11.61 -4.22
CA ILE A 90 -11.11 -10.82 -4.62
C ILE A 90 -10.01 -11.62 -5.30
N LEU A 91 -9.96 -12.94 -5.12
CA LEU A 91 -8.89 -13.77 -5.68
C LEU A 91 -9.23 -14.22 -7.11
N SER A 92 -8.24 -14.16 -8.01
CA SER A 92 -8.31 -14.87 -9.29
C SER A 92 -8.21 -16.38 -9.08
N ALA A 93 -8.48 -17.16 -10.12
CA ALA A 93 -8.39 -18.62 -10.04
C ALA A 93 -7.00 -19.10 -9.62
N SER A 94 -5.93 -18.49 -10.13
CA SER A 94 -4.54 -18.85 -9.78
C SER A 94 -4.17 -18.46 -8.35
N GLU A 95 -4.65 -17.33 -7.87
CA GLU A 95 -4.47 -16.88 -6.48
C GLU A 95 -5.27 -17.74 -5.50
N LYS A 96 -6.50 -18.11 -5.87
CA LYS A 96 -7.36 -18.99 -5.07
C LYS A 96 -6.74 -20.37 -4.89
N ALA A 97 -6.13 -20.92 -5.94
CA ALA A 97 -5.42 -22.20 -5.85
C ALA A 97 -4.26 -22.16 -4.83
N GLN A 98 -3.50 -21.05 -4.79
CA GLN A 98 -2.45 -20.85 -3.80
C GLN A 98 -3.02 -20.68 -2.38
N PHE A 99 -4.08 -19.89 -2.25
CA PHE A 99 -4.78 -19.67 -0.98
C PHE A 99 -5.33 -20.99 -0.38
N ASP A 100 -5.92 -21.85 -1.19
CA ASP A 100 -6.58 -23.08 -0.74
C ASP A 100 -5.59 -24.09 -0.14
N VAL A 101 -4.33 -24.08 -0.58
CA VAL A 101 -3.25 -24.96 -0.07
C VAL A 101 -2.34 -24.28 0.95
N ALA A 102 -2.55 -23.01 1.25
CA ALA A 102 -1.71 -22.27 2.19
C ALA A 102 -1.88 -22.79 3.62
N LYS A 103 -0.76 -22.93 4.34
CA LYS A 103 -0.75 -23.33 5.75
C LYS A 103 -1.42 -22.29 6.65
N ASN A 104 -1.22 -21.00 6.34
CA ASN A 104 -1.83 -19.86 7.02
C ASN A 104 -2.68 -19.09 6.02
N ARG A 105 -3.97 -19.37 5.98
CA ARG A 105 -4.91 -18.77 5.03
C ARG A 105 -5.16 -17.30 5.29
N GLU A 106 -5.16 -16.86 6.55
CA GLU A 106 -5.35 -15.45 6.89
C GLU A 106 -4.18 -14.62 6.37
N ARG A 107 -2.95 -15.09 6.62
CA ARG A 107 -1.75 -14.45 6.07
C ARG A 107 -1.73 -14.47 4.54
N ALA A 108 -2.09 -15.58 3.92
CA ALA A 108 -2.17 -15.68 2.46
C ALA A 108 -3.16 -14.65 1.88
N LEU A 109 -4.33 -14.52 2.49
CA LEU A 109 -5.32 -13.55 2.05
C LEU A 109 -4.86 -12.11 2.26
N LEU A 110 -4.19 -11.80 3.38
CA LEU A 110 -3.59 -10.49 3.63
C LEU A 110 -2.51 -10.16 2.59
N THR A 111 -1.68 -11.13 2.21
CA THR A 111 -0.64 -10.96 1.18
C THR A 111 -1.28 -10.54 -0.15
N PHE A 112 -2.29 -11.25 -0.60
CA PHE A 112 -3.01 -10.86 -1.82
C PHE A 112 -3.73 -9.51 -1.66
N TRP A 113 -4.28 -9.23 -0.50
CA TRP A 113 -4.96 -7.98 -0.23
C TRP A 113 -4.03 -6.77 -0.38
N VAL A 114 -2.89 -6.75 0.28
CA VAL A 114 -1.94 -5.63 0.17
C VAL A 114 -1.39 -5.45 -1.24
N LEU A 115 -1.17 -6.55 -1.98
CA LEU A 115 -0.75 -6.50 -3.38
C LEU A 115 -1.82 -5.85 -4.27
N LYS A 116 -3.08 -6.23 -4.11
CA LYS A 116 -4.21 -5.69 -4.89
C LYS A 116 -4.47 -4.23 -4.56
N GLU A 117 -4.43 -3.85 -3.29
CA GLU A 117 -4.57 -2.45 -2.87
C GLU A 117 -3.43 -1.58 -3.40
N ALA A 118 -2.18 -2.06 -3.33
CA ALA A 118 -1.04 -1.33 -3.89
C ALA A 118 -1.17 -1.18 -5.41
N ALA A 119 -1.58 -2.24 -6.14
CA ALA A 119 -1.82 -2.18 -7.58
C ALA A 119 -2.93 -1.19 -7.94
N ALA A 120 -4.03 -1.19 -7.20
CA ALA A 120 -5.14 -0.26 -7.40
C ALA A 120 -4.74 1.20 -7.14
N LYS A 121 -3.90 1.44 -6.14
CA LYS A 121 -3.32 2.78 -5.87
C LYS A 121 -2.34 3.20 -6.96
N LEU A 122 -1.53 2.27 -7.48
CA LEU A 122 -0.57 2.55 -8.54
C LEU A 122 -1.29 3.01 -9.82
N SER A 123 -2.27 2.24 -10.28
CA SER A 123 -3.08 2.60 -11.46
C SER A 123 -3.95 3.84 -11.25
N GLY A 124 -4.31 4.17 -10.00
CA GLY A 124 -5.25 5.24 -9.67
C GLY A 124 -6.71 4.89 -10.00
N GLU A 125 -7.01 3.66 -10.36
CA GLU A 125 -8.37 3.23 -10.74
C GLU A 125 -9.23 2.77 -9.56
N GLY A 126 -8.60 2.53 -8.41
CA GLY A 126 -9.26 1.96 -7.24
C GLY A 126 -9.61 0.48 -7.42
N LEU A 127 -10.18 -0.14 -6.39
CA LEU A 127 -10.53 -1.58 -6.41
C LEU A 127 -11.80 -1.92 -7.21
N ARG A 128 -12.51 -0.96 -7.77
CA ARG A 128 -13.78 -1.19 -8.48
C ARG A 128 -13.55 -2.02 -9.74
N GLY A 129 -13.96 -3.29 -9.70
CA GLY A 129 -13.88 -4.23 -10.83
C GLY A 129 -12.52 -4.91 -11.03
N TYR A 130 -11.57 -4.69 -10.15
CA TYR A 130 -10.16 -5.09 -10.31
C TYR A 130 -9.71 -6.36 -9.57
N PRO A 131 -10.37 -6.83 -8.50
CA PRO A 131 -9.71 -7.77 -7.60
C PRO A 131 -9.36 -9.12 -8.20
N ASN A 132 -10.16 -9.63 -9.14
CA ASN A 132 -10.02 -11.00 -9.67
C ASN A 132 -9.30 -11.11 -11.02
N HIS A 133 -8.72 -10.01 -11.52
CA HIS A 133 -7.94 -10.00 -12.78
C HIS A 133 -6.43 -10.02 -12.57
N THR A 134 -5.98 -10.04 -11.33
CA THR A 134 -4.55 -10.10 -11.00
C THR A 134 -4.06 -11.56 -10.92
N HIS A 135 -2.74 -11.74 -11.03
CA HIS A 135 -2.07 -13.04 -10.97
C HIS A 135 -0.85 -12.94 -10.05
N PHE A 136 -1.08 -12.55 -8.80
CA PHE A 136 -0.02 -12.43 -7.80
C PHE A 136 0.40 -13.79 -7.23
N SER A 137 1.60 -13.82 -6.65
CA SER A 137 2.14 -14.96 -5.91
C SER A 137 2.19 -14.66 -4.41
N LEU A 138 2.07 -15.68 -3.57
CA LEU A 138 2.31 -15.56 -2.13
C LEU A 138 3.78 -15.27 -1.80
N GLU A 139 4.69 -15.57 -2.72
CA GLU A 139 6.13 -15.27 -2.62
C GLU A 139 6.53 -14.01 -3.39
N ASP A 140 5.58 -13.12 -3.66
CA ASP A 140 5.84 -11.89 -4.39
C ASP A 140 6.87 -11.03 -3.64
N PRO A 141 8.03 -10.72 -4.25
CA PRO A 141 9.12 -9.99 -3.58
C PRO A 141 8.77 -8.55 -3.22
N ARG A 142 7.67 -8.02 -3.74
CA ARG A 142 7.16 -6.68 -3.41
C ARG A 142 6.47 -6.61 -2.05
N VAL A 143 6.23 -7.77 -1.42
CA VAL A 143 5.64 -7.85 -0.07
C VAL A 143 6.74 -8.10 0.96
N THR A 144 6.78 -7.28 1.98
CA THR A 144 7.71 -7.40 3.10
C THR A 144 6.98 -7.25 4.43
N GLU A 145 7.61 -7.68 5.51
CA GLU A 145 7.16 -7.35 6.86
C GLU A 145 7.85 -6.10 7.38
N MET A 146 7.08 -5.17 7.94
CA MET A 146 7.57 -3.94 8.53
C MET A 146 6.69 -3.57 9.72
N ASP A 147 7.29 -3.41 10.90
CA ASP A 147 6.61 -2.99 12.13
C ASP A 147 5.37 -3.83 12.49
N GLY A 148 5.43 -5.15 12.30
CA GLY A 148 4.31 -6.07 12.55
C GLY A 148 3.17 -5.99 11.53
N CYS A 149 3.45 -5.42 10.35
CA CYS A 149 2.53 -5.32 9.23
C CYS A 149 3.07 -6.03 8.00
N LEU A 150 2.18 -6.51 7.13
CA LEU A 150 2.50 -6.83 5.73
C LEU A 150 2.40 -5.55 4.91
N VAL A 151 3.43 -5.27 4.14
CA VAL A 151 3.52 -4.06 3.33
C VAL A 151 3.89 -4.44 1.90
N ALA A 152 3.08 -4.02 0.94
CA ALA A 152 3.37 -4.14 -0.49
C ALA A 152 3.77 -2.79 -1.07
N VAL A 153 4.85 -2.77 -1.85
CA VAL A 153 5.31 -1.58 -2.58
C VAL A 153 5.43 -1.90 -4.06
N MET A 154 4.84 -1.06 -4.89
CA MET A 154 4.88 -1.18 -6.35
C MET A 154 5.41 0.10 -6.98
N GLU A 155 6.19 -0.04 -8.04
CA GLU A 155 6.81 1.06 -8.78
C GLU A 155 6.78 0.76 -10.28
N GLU A 156 6.50 1.78 -11.11
CA GLU A 156 6.53 1.75 -12.58
C GLU A 156 7.50 2.77 -13.15
#